data_9f714442d57c22d82bc2d38ce1522b6a
#
_entry.id   9f714442d57c22d82bc2d38ce1522b6a
#
_cell.length_a   1.000
_cell.length_b   1.000
_cell.length_c   1.000
_cell.angle_alpha   90.00
_cell.angle_beta   90.00
_cell.angle_gamma   90.00
#
_symmetry.space_group_name_H-M   'P 1'
#
loop_
_entity.id
_entity.type
_entity.pdbx_description
1 polymer ?
#
loop_
_entity_poly.entity_id
_entity_poly.type
_entity_poly.pdbx_seq_one_letter_code
_entity_poly.pdbx_strand_id
1 'polypeptide(L)'
;MERKYKSIPMEAIVKQDILRQGIHFLKEAFDVTGKYKTKDYFIFSFDHIPLSELGEGADVKAPEEIKVSGGHFSLLPTVVSTRNNPNSPYKVKKSLDGNPSLYLGETFLGDVEFPPLPDWYRHKTKNGKLPGEIAPVIEWGYLIYLTVFRNCQYFGKEEECAYCDINHNYRQQKNAGRPYTGIKDIEDILEVLSWIDAEDRTAKVYTITGGSVITSLKKKNEIDFYLDYAWAIESKFPGRWMGKIVSQAWEIEDCRKFKNAGIQVYHPNYEVWDKNLFQKICPGKEAYIGRDNWIRRVVDSAEIFGPSYVIPNFVGGVELSKPYGFATVKEAITSTAEGLDFFMSKGIMPRFTAWCPEPYTTLGTQAGPPLEYFCELLTVWKATFEKYNLPVPPGYGKPGPGKAVFSVSAFMDVIGYQQRN
;
A
#
# COMPACT_ATOMS: atom_id res chain seq x y z
N MET A 1 1.62 13.49 22.40
CA MET A 1 2.03 13.54 20.98
C MET A 1 1.57 14.81 20.30
N GLU A 2 0.32 15.18 20.40
CA GLU A 2 -0.26 16.38 19.77
C GLU A 2 0.56 17.64 20.00
N ARG A 3 1.02 17.89 21.25
CA ARG A 3 1.84 19.05 21.58
C ARG A 3 3.25 19.02 20.98
N LYS A 4 3.78 17.83 20.67
CA LYS A 4 5.13 17.67 20.13
C LYS A 4 5.17 17.83 18.60
N TYR A 5 4.16 17.34 17.89
CA TYR A 5 4.14 17.25 16.42
C TYR A 5 3.09 18.18 15.79
N LYS A 6 3.26 19.49 16.02
CA LYS A 6 2.32 20.51 15.52
C LYS A 6 2.30 20.67 13.99
N SER A 7 3.33 20.20 13.31
CA SER A 7 3.46 20.30 11.85
C SER A 7 2.63 19.26 11.08
N ILE A 8 2.10 18.24 11.77
CA ILE A 8 1.29 17.18 11.15
C ILE A 8 -0.09 17.10 11.82
N PRO A 9 -1.16 16.76 11.07
CA PRO A 9 -2.52 16.71 11.62
C PRO A 9 -2.72 15.50 12.52
N MET A 10 -3.68 15.56 13.44
CA MET A 10 -4.03 14.46 14.33
C MET A 10 -4.50 13.23 13.55
N GLU A 11 -5.19 13.43 12.44
CA GLU A 11 -5.62 12.38 11.50
C GLU A 11 -4.43 11.53 11.07
N ALA A 12 -3.31 12.15 10.71
CA ALA A 12 -2.10 11.44 10.29
C ALA A 12 -1.47 10.65 11.44
N ILE A 13 -1.44 11.21 12.65
CA ILE A 13 -0.91 10.54 13.85
C ILE A 13 -1.77 9.31 14.19
N VAL A 14 -3.08 9.46 14.25
CA VAL A 14 -4.02 8.37 14.57
C VAL A 14 -3.96 7.29 13.48
N LYS A 15 -3.96 7.67 12.20
CA LYS A 15 -3.83 6.72 11.09
C LYS A 15 -2.55 5.89 11.18
N GLN A 16 -1.40 6.51 11.46
CA GLN A 16 -0.14 5.78 11.57
C GLN A 16 -0.10 4.87 12.81
N ASP A 17 -0.73 5.29 13.90
CA ASP A 17 -0.81 4.45 15.10
C ASP A 17 -1.72 3.23 14.88
N ILE A 18 -2.84 3.41 14.20
CA ILE A 18 -3.71 2.30 13.77
C ILE A 18 -2.95 1.34 12.84
N LEU A 19 -2.22 1.85 11.84
CA LEU A 19 -1.47 1.02 10.91
C LEU A 19 -0.39 0.20 11.60
N ARG A 20 0.30 0.72 12.60
CA ARG A 20 1.35 -0.02 13.32
C ARG A 20 0.80 -0.99 14.38
N GLN A 21 -0.37 -0.71 14.97
CA GLN A 21 -0.98 -1.53 16.04
C GLN A 21 -2.00 -2.53 15.52
N GLY A 22 -2.55 -2.28 14.32
CA GLY A 22 -3.69 -3.01 13.80
C GLY A 22 -4.99 -2.69 14.51
N ILE A 23 -6.04 -3.44 14.19
CA ILE A 23 -7.39 -3.28 14.72
C ILE A 23 -7.94 -4.62 15.18
N HIS A 24 -8.56 -4.65 16.35
CA HIS A 24 -9.38 -5.75 16.81
C HIS A 24 -10.85 -5.45 16.52
N PHE A 25 -11.44 -6.16 15.57
CA PHE A 25 -12.88 -6.08 15.31
C PHE A 25 -13.63 -7.01 16.22
N LEU A 26 -14.54 -6.48 17.05
CA LEU A 26 -15.45 -7.29 17.84
C LEU A 26 -16.62 -7.76 16.98
N LYS A 27 -17.19 -8.93 17.31
CA LYS A 27 -18.24 -9.57 16.50
C LYS A 27 -19.44 -8.66 16.24
N GLU A 28 -19.86 -7.90 17.24
CA GLU A 28 -20.98 -6.96 17.14
C GLU A 28 -20.72 -5.79 16.17
N ALA A 29 -19.48 -5.50 15.83
CA ALA A 29 -19.17 -4.48 14.83
C ALA A 29 -19.65 -4.86 13.42
N PHE A 30 -19.85 -6.15 13.15
CA PHE A 30 -20.32 -6.68 11.88
C PHE A 30 -21.85 -6.82 11.80
N ASP A 31 -22.56 -6.60 12.89
CA ASP A 31 -24.04 -6.62 12.92
C ASP A 31 -24.66 -5.34 12.37
N VAL A 32 -23.83 -4.47 11.79
CA VAL A 32 -24.26 -3.23 11.16
C VAL A 32 -24.95 -3.50 9.84
N THR A 33 -25.91 -2.67 9.55
CA THR A 33 -26.75 -2.79 8.35
C THR A 33 -25.99 -2.44 7.09
N GLY A 34 -26.22 -3.22 6.03
CA GLY A 34 -25.72 -2.95 4.70
C GLY A 34 -24.58 -3.87 4.25
N LYS A 35 -24.40 -3.93 2.94
CA LYS A 35 -23.31 -4.66 2.33
C LYS A 35 -22.09 -3.75 2.25
N TYR A 36 -20.97 -4.23 2.72
CA TYR A 36 -19.69 -3.54 2.63
C TYR A 36 -18.63 -4.44 1.98
N LYS A 37 -17.59 -3.80 1.47
CA LYS A 37 -16.45 -4.51 0.88
C LYS A 37 -15.59 -5.13 1.97
N THR A 38 -15.56 -6.44 2.03
CA THR A 38 -14.71 -7.19 2.96
C THR A 38 -13.24 -7.17 2.54
N LYS A 39 -12.35 -7.35 3.51
CA LYS A 39 -10.92 -7.52 3.26
C LYS A 39 -10.68 -8.75 2.40
N ASP A 40 -9.86 -8.57 1.40
CA ASP A 40 -9.47 -9.60 0.45
C ASP A 40 -7.98 -9.91 0.56
N TYR A 41 -7.66 -11.07 1.14
CA TYR A 41 -6.27 -11.55 1.24
C TYR A 41 -5.59 -11.80 -0.12
N PHE A 42 -6.33 -11.66 -1.20
CA PHE A 42 -5.76 -11.67 -2.55
C PHE A 42 -4.99 -10.39 -2.91
N ILE A 43 -5.03 -9.35 -2.09
CA ILE A 43 -4.25 -8.12 -2.28
C ILE A 43 -2.92 -8.23 -1.54
N PHE A 44 -2.94 -7.98 -0.23
CA PHE A 44 -1.85 -8.16 0.72
C PHE A 44 -2.47 -8.54 2.06
N SER A 45 -1.76 -9.33 2.88
CA SER A 45 -2.27 -9.61 4.21
C SER A 45 -2.18 -8.37 5.10
N PHE A 46 -0.99 -7.81 5.23
CA PHE A 46 -0.67 -6.72 6.16
C PHE A 46 -1.23 -6.93 7.57
N ASP A 47 -1.49 -8.17 7.96
CA ASP A 47 -2.05 -8.49 9.27
C ASP A 47 -0.95 -8.84 10.25
N HIS A 48 -1.20 -8.58 11.54
CA HIS A 48 -0.25 -8.83 12.62
C HIS A 48 -0.21 -10.29 13.07
N ILE A 49 -1.13 -11.10 12.58
CA ILE A 49 -1.23 -12.53 12.92
C ILE A 49 -1.38 -13.37 11.66
N PRO A 50 -0.97 -14.65 11.70
CA PRO A 50 -1.19 -15.58 10.60
C PRO A 50 -2.66 -15.76 10.29
N LEU A 51 -2.98 -16.05 9.03
CA LEU A 51 -4.34 -16.36 8.59
C LEU A 51 -4.99 -17.48 9.42
N SER A 52 -4.22 -18.49 9.84
CA SER A 52 -4.69 -19.60 10.67
C SER A 52 -5.13 -19.21 12.07
N GLU A 53 -4.72 -18.06 12.57
CA GLU A 53 -5.05 -17.55 13.90
C GLU A 53 -6.19 -16.53 13.89
N LEU A 54 -6.70 -16.15 12.72
CA LEU A 54 -7.80 -15.19 12.59
C LEU A 54 -9.16 -15.74 12.96
N GLY A 55 -9.29 -16.91 13.43
CA GLY A 55 -10.57 -17.52 13.74
C GLY A 55 -11.47 -17.71 12.50
N GLU A 56 -12.53 -18.51 12.63
CA GLU A 56 -13.39 -18.85 11.50
C GLU A 56 -14.16 -17.61 10.98
N GLY A 57 -13.83 -17.20 9.76
CA GLY A 57 -14.50 -16.12 9.05
C GLY A 57 -14.18 -14.69 9.51
N ALA A 58 -13.27 -14.48 10.46
CA ALA A 58 -12.92 -13.14 10.94
C ALA A 58 -12.28 -12.28 9.86
N ASP A 59 -11.37 -12.87 9.08
CA ASP A 59 -10.71 -12.24 7.94
C ASP A 59 -11.68 -11.89 6.80
N VAL A 60 -12.69 -12.72 6.58
CA VAL A 60 -13.68 -12.55 5.52
C VAL A 60 -14.66 -11.41 5.83
N LYS A 61 -14.87 -11.10 7.13
CA LYS A 61 -15.81 -10.06 7.56
C LYS A 61 -15.19 -8.71 7.77
N ALA A 62 -13.91 -8.65 8.11
CA ALA A 62 -13.23 -7.37 8.28
C ALA A 62 -13.26 -6.58 6.97
N PRO A 63 -13.53 -5.25 7.01
CA PRO A 63 -13.44 -4.42 5.83
C PRO A 63 -11.99 -4.28 5.37
N GLU A 64 -11.76 -4.03 4.08
CA GLU A 64 -10.41 -3.76 3.53
C GLU A 64 -9.77 -2.54 4.16
N GLU A 65 -10.58 -1.55 4.45
CA GLU A 65 -10.23 -0.27 5.06
C GLU A 65 -11.41 0.25 5.86
N ILE A 66 -11.17 1.17 6.76
CA ILE A 66 -12.21 1.91 7.48
C ILE A 66 -12.03 3.40 7.26
N LYS A 67 -13.12 4.16 7.41
CA LYS A 67 -13.08 5.61 7.53
C LYS A 67 -13.50 5.99 8.93
N VAL A 68 -12.64 6.71 9.64
CA VAL A 68 -12.87 7.16 11.02
C VAL A 68 -13.09 8.67 11.03
N SER A 69 -14.09 9.15 11.77
CA SER A 69 -14.36 10.58 11.92
C SER A 69 -14.93 10.95 13.28
N GLY A 70 -14.75 12.21 13.68
CA GLY A 70 -15.28 12.73 14.96
C GLY A 70 -14.47 12.30 16.17
N GLY A 71 -15.13 11.92 17.23
CA GLY A 71 -14.56 11.41 18.49
C GLY A 71 -13.74 12.41 19.28
N HIS A 72 -12.91 11.88 20.18
CA HIS A 72 -12.12 12.65 21.14
C HIS A 72 -11.23 13.73 20.49
N PHE A 73 -10.69 13.45 19.31
CA PHE A 73 -9.82 14.39 18.59
C PHE A 73 -10.55 15.20 17.52
N SER A 74 -11.88 15.09 17.39
CA SER A 74 -12.66 15.74 16.34
C SER A 74 -12.08 15.47 14.94
N LEU A 75 -11.69 14.21 14.66
CA LEU A 75 -11.05 13.81 13.42
C LEU A 75 -11.90 14.15 12.21
N LEU A 76 -11.29 14.70 11.19
CA LEU A 76 -11.85 14.71 9.84
C LEU A 76 -11.88 13.29 9.27
N PRO A 77 -12.77 13.00 8.29
CA PRO A 77 -12.86 11.66 7.71
C PRO A 77 -11.49 11.13 7.26
N THR A 78 -11.03 10.07 7.93
CA THR A 78 -9.66 9.53 7.75
C THR A 78 -9.75 8.08 7.32
N VAL A 79 -9.29 7.80 6.11
CA VAL A 79 -9.26 6.44 5.53
C VAL A 79 -7.97 5.73 5.96
N VAL A 80 -8.12 4.53 6.53
CA VAL A 80 -7.00 3.69 6.98
C VAL A 80 -7.24 2.23 6.62
N SER A 81 -6.18 1.58 6.11
CA SER A 81 -6.21 0.16 5.77
C SER A 81 -6.35 -0.70 7.02
N THR A 82 -7.17 -1.73 6.93
CA THR A 82 -7.38 -2.67 8.03
C THR A 82 -6.21 -3.64 8.13
N ARG A 83 -5.65 -3.75 9.33
CA ARG A 83 -4.66 -4.75 9.73
C ARG A 83 -5.22 -5.49 10.92
N ASN A 84 -5.56 -6.77 10.74
CA ASN A 84 -6.19 -7.54 11.80
C ASN A 84 -5.19 -7.85 12.91
N ASN A 85 -5.56 -7.53 14.13
CA ASN A 85 -4.78 -7.84 15.33
C ASN A 85 -5.71 -8.00 16.54
N PRO A 86 -6.04 -9.23 16.96
CA PRO A 86 -6.88 -9.47 18.14
C PRO A 86 -6.32 -8.89 19.44
N ASN A 87 -5.01 -8.62 19.48
CA ASN A 87 -4.34 -8.04 20.64
C ASN A 87 -4.18 -6.52 20.56
N SER A 88 -4.75 -5.88 19.51
CA SER A 88 -4.67 -4.43 19.36
C SER A 88 -5.39 -3.69 20.48
N PRO A 89 -4.82 -2.57 20.96
CA PRO A 89 -5.55 -1.65 21.85
C PRO A 89 -6.67 -0.90 21.12
N TYR A 90 -6.62 -0.85 19.76
CA TYR A 90 -7.67 -0.28 18.93
C TYR A 90 -8.77 -1.29 18.68
N LYS A 91 -9.97 -1.00 19.16
CA LYS A 91 -11.13 -1.89 19.01
C LYS A 91 -12.23 -1.22 18.21
N VAL A 92 -12.76 -1.92 17.22
CA VAL A 92 -14.01 -1.53 16.56
C VAL A 92 -15.12 -2.37 17.16
N LYS A 93 -16.08 -1.69 17.78
CA LYS A 93 -17.26 -2.29 18.41
C LYS A 93 -18.52 -1.47 18.08
N LYS A 94 -19.67 -2.04 18.32
CA LYS A 94 -20.95 -1.35 18.16
C LYS A 94 -21.13 -0.32 19.28
N SER A 95 -21.44 0.93 18.91
CA SER A 95 -21.78 1.98 19.85
C SER A 95 -23.21 1.82 20.39
N LEU A 96 -23.59 2.64 21.37
CA LEU A 96 -24.97 2.70 21.90
C LEU A 96 -25.98 3.06 20.80
N ASP A 97 -25.59 3.87 19.83
CA ASP A 97 -26.43 4.28 18.71
C ASP A 97 -26.50 3.20 17.60
N GLY A 98 -25.82 2.06 17.79
CA GLY A 98 -25.89 0.93 16.87
C GLY A 98 -24.87 0.96 15.72
N ASN A 99 -24.03 1.98 15.63
CA ASN A 99 -23.02 2.13 14.58
C ASN A 99 -21.65 1.54 14.99
N PRO A 100 -20.83 1.08 14.04
CA PRO A 100 -19.45 0.70 14.34
C PRO A 100 -18.68 1.94 14.78
N SER A 101 -17.88 1.80 15.81
CA SER A 101 -17.10 2.90 16.40
C SER A 101 -15.74 2.42 16.87
N LEU A 102 -14.74 3.26 16.70
CA LEU A 102 -13.35 2.99 17.07
C LEU A 102 -13.05 3.51 18.48
N TYR A 103 -12.41 2.66 19.26
CA TYR A 103 -11.97 2.95 20.61
C TYR A 103 -10.48 2.65 20.79
N LEU A 104 -9.82 3.46 21.61
CA LEU A 104 -8.49 3.16 22.19
C LEU A 104 -8.68 2.98 23.70
N GLY A 105 -8.65 1.75 24.19
CA GLY A 105 -9.12 1.43 25.52
C GLY A 105 -10.60 1.85 25.68
N GLU A 106 -10.88 2.75 26.62
CA GLU A 106 -12.22 3.31 26.84
C GLU A 106 -12.47 4.64 26.09
N THR A 107 -11.44 5.18 25.43
CA THR A 107 -11.56 6.46 24.72
C THR A 107 -12.22 6.25 23.36
N PHE A 108 -13.36 6.89 23.13
CA PHE A 108 -14.03 6.94 21.84
C PHE A 108 -13.24 7.81 20.87
N LEU A 109 -12.69 7.22 19.82
CA LEU A 109 -11.87 7.91 18.82
C LEU A 109 -12.66 8.38 17.61
N GLY A 110 -13.82 7.82 17.36
CA GLY A 110 -14.69 8.27 16.28
C GLY A 110 -15.62 7.19 15.76
N ASP A 111 -16.59 7.64 14.98
CA ASP A 111 -17.47 6.76 14.22
C ASP A 111 -16.71 6.12 13.07
N VAL A 112 -17.11 4.89 12.73
CA VAL A 112 -16.47 4.10 11.68
C VAL A 112 -17.46 3.85 10.55
N GLU A 113 -17.05 4.18 9.35
CA GLU A 113 -17.72 3.73 8.14
C GLU A 113 -16.94 2.58 7.51
N PHE A 114 -17.66 1.58 6.99
CA PHE A 114 -17.09 0.53 6.15
C PHE A 114 -17.23 0.89 4.66
N PRO A 115 -16.28 0.51 3.79
CA PRO A 115 -16.35 0.86 2.38
C PRO A 115 -17.56 0.19 1.73
N PRO A 116 -18.34 0.91 0.92
CA PRO A 116 -19.48 0.33 0.25
C PRO A 116 -19.06 -0.79 -0.70
N LEU A 117 -19.87 -1.85 -0.78
CA LEU A 117 -19.66 -2.90 -1.77
C LEU A 117 -20.22 -2.41 -3.12
N PRO A 118 -19.37 -2.26 -4.16
CA PRO A 118 -19.84 -1.85 -5.47
C PRO A 118 -20.82 -2.87 -6.08
N ASP A 119 -21.84 -2.39 -6.81
CA ASP A 119 -22.86 -3.26 -7.40
C ASP A 119 -22.28 -4.29 -8.37
N TRP A 120 -21.24 -3.96 -9.10
CA TRP A 120 -20.60 -4.85 -10.06
C TRP A 120 -19.85 -6.04 -9.38
N TYR A 121 -19.60 -6.02 -8.07
CA TYR A 121 -19.05 -7.17 -7.34
C TYR A 121 -19.96 -8.39 -7.34
N ARG A 122 -21.24 -8.25 -7.72
CA ARG A 122 -22.19 -9.37 -7.89
C ARG A 122 -21.94 -10.22 -9.13
N HIS A 123 -21.20 -9.69 -10.10
CA HIS A 123 -20.92 -10.39 -11.35
C HIS A 123 -19.89 -11.53 -11.16
N LYS A 124 -19.78 -12.38 -12.15
CA LYS A 124 -18.71 -13.37 -12.27
C LYS A 124 -18.19 -13.35 -13.69
N THR A 125 -16.86 -13.45 -13.84
CA THR A 125 -16.26 -13.56 -15.17
C THR A 125 -16.71 -14.84 -15.86
N LYS A 126 -16.49 -14.92 -17.18
CA LYS A 126 -16.76 -16.13 -17.97
C LYS A 126 -16.04 -17.35 -17.39
N ASN A 127 -14.90 -17.15 -16.74
CA ASN A 127 -14.14 -18.20 -16.05
C ASN A 127 -14.63 -18.43 -14.61
N GLY A 128 -15.77 -17.84 -14.20
CA GLY A 128 -16.39 -18.01 -12.89
C GLY A 128 -15.70 -17.28 -11.73
N LYS A 129 -14.75 -16.36 -12.02
CA LYS A 129 -14.01 -15.61 -11.01
C LYS A 129 -14.81 -14.42 -10.49
N LEU A 130 -14.61 -14.10 -9.21
CA LEU A 130 -15.22 -12.92 -8.60
C LEU A 130 -14.40 -11.65 -8.91
N PRO A 131 -15.03 -10.48 -9.06
CA PRO A 131 -14.34 -9.23 -9.33
C PRO A 131 -13.26 -8.89 -8.31
N GLY A 132 -13.49 -9.11 -7.01
CA GLY A 132 -12.52 -8.88 -5.95
C GLY A 132 -11.25 -9.75 -6.06
N GLU A 133 -11.35 -10.94 -6.67
CA GLU A 133 -10.18 -11.78 -6.95
C GLU A 133 -9.33 -11.24 -8.11
N ILE A 134 -9.95 -10.53 -9.05
CA ILE A 134 -9.34 -10.11 -10.32
C ILE A 134 -8.88 -8.66 -10.28
N ALA A 135 -9.78 -7.73 -10.01
CA ALA A 135 -9.51 -6.29 -10.03
C ALA A 135 -10.22 -5.57 -8.87
N PRO A 136 -9.83 -5.85 -7.62
CA PRO A 136 -10.42 -5.18 -6.47
C PRO A 136 -10.21 -3.67 -6.54
N VAL A 137 -11.18 -2.91 -6.02
CA VAL A 137 -11.03 -1.48 -5.78
C VAL A 137 -10.70 -1.23 -4.33
N ILE A 138 -9.74 -0.35 -4.08
CA ILE A 138 -9.27 0.07 -2.76
C ILE A 138 -9.22 1.60 -2.69
N GLU A 139 -8.77 2.16 -1.57
CA GLU A 139 -8.70 3.60 -1.36
C GLU A 139 -10.06 4.26 -1.56
N TRP A 140 -11.06 3.70 -0.88
CA TRP A 140 -12.46 4.14 -0.94
C TRP A 140 -13.05 4.12 -2.37
N GLY A 141 -12.64 3.12 -3.17
CA GLY A 141 -13.07 2.95 -4.56
C GLY A 141 -12.24 3.74 -5.58
N TYR A 142 -11.26 4.55 -5.15
CA TYR A 142 -10.47 5.40 -6.05
C TYR A 142 -9.51 4.63 -6.94
N LEU A 143 -8.92 3.55 -6.42
CA LEU A 143 -7.86 2.77 -7.07
C LEU A 143 -8.31 1.36 -7.41
N ILE A 144 -8.18 0.96 -8.68
CA ILE A 144 -8.27 -0.42 -9.14
C ILE A 144 -6.90 -1.09 -8.93
N TYR A 145 -6.82 -2.17 -8.14
CA TYR A 145 -5.56 -2.78 -7.75
C TYR A 145 -5.32 -4.12 -8.43
N LEU A 146 -4.42 -4.16 -9.41
CA LEU A 146 -4.14 -5.31 -10.26
C LEU A 146 -2.82 -5.97 -9.86
N THR A 147 -2.84 -6.82 -8.82
CA THR A 147 -1.71 -7.69 -8.53
C THR A 147 -1.73 -8.86 -9.53
N VAL A 148 -1.08 -8.68 -10.68
CA VAL A 148 -1.16 -9.63 -11.80
C VAL A 148 -0.27 -10.86 -11.62
N PHE A 149 0.81 -10.74 -10.85
CA PHE A 149 1.68 -11.85 -10.44
C PHE A 149 1.80 -11.89 -8.93
N ARG A 150 1.19 -12.89 -8.29
CA ARG A 150 1.05 -13.01 -6.83
C ARG A 150 2.09 -13.90 -6.19
N ASN A 151 3.23 -14.03 -6.83
CA ASN A 151 4.45 -14.61 -6.30
C ASN A 151 5.61 -13.73 -6.73
N CYS A 152 6.80 -14.01 -6.20
CA CYS A 152 8.03 -13.33 -6.59
C CYS A 152 9.10 -14.38 -6.90
N GLN A 153 9.91 -14.15 -7.92
CA GLN A 153 10.99 -15.08 -8.25
C GLN A 153 12.27 -14.86 -7.41
N TYR A 154 12.29 -13.87 -6.53
CA TYR A 154 13.23 -13.88 -5.41
C TYR A 154 12.74 -14.89 -4.40
N PHE A 155 13.41 -16.04 -4.30
CA PHE A 155 13.00 -17.14 -3.43
C PHE A 155 14.04 -17.45 -2.36
N GLY A 156 13.53 -17.79 -1.17
CA GLY A 156 14.32 -18.21 -0.05
C GLY A 156 15.00 -17.05 0.67
N LYS A 157 15.59 -17.36 1.82
CA LYS A 157 16.16 -16.37 2.75
C LYS A 157 17.29 -15.51 2.17
N GLU A 158 17.94 -15.99 1.12
CA GLU A 158 19.06 -15.31 0.49
C GLU A 158 18.63 -14.34 -0.62
N GLU A 159 17.38 -14.40 -1.06
CA GLU A 159 16.88 -13.55 -2.16
C GLU A 159 15.60 -12.78 -1.79
N GLU A 160 14.70 -13.35 -0.97
CA GLU A 160 13.45 -12.68 -0.58
C GLU A 160 13.73 -11.40 0.20
N CYS A 161 12.95 -10.35 -0.08
CA CYS A 161 12.95 -9.17 0.77
C CYS A 161 12.48 -9.57 2.18
N ALA A 162 13.28 -9.27 3.20
CA ALA A 162 13.10 -9.78 4.55
C ALA A 162 11.78 -9.37 5.23
N TYR A 163 11.12 -8.33 4.74
CA TYR A 163 9.83 -7.82 5.22
C TYR A 163 8.63 -8.31 4.40
N CYS A 164 8.85 -8.95 3.23
CA CYS A 164 7.78 -9.20 2.25
C CYS A 164 7.17 -10.59 2.43
N ASP A 165 5.84 -10.65 2.49
CA ASP A 165 5.09 -11.89 2.69
C ASP A 165 4.53 -12.50 1.40
N ILE A 166 4.77 -11.93 0.22
CA ILE A 166 4.08 -12.30 -1.02
C ILE A 166 4.09 -13.81 -1.31
N ASN A 167 5.24 -14.47 -1.15
CA ASN A 167 5.36 -15.92 -1.35
C ASN A 167 4.75 -16.72 -0.20
N HIS A 168 4.81 -16.20 1.03
CA HIS A 168 4.20 -16.82 2.20
C HIS A 168 2.69 -16.68 2.19
N ASN A 169 2.16 -15.54 1.79
CA ASN A 169 0.72 -15.32 1.65
C ASN A 169 0.11 -16.31 0.68
N TYR A 170 0.73 -16.53 -0.48
CA TYR A 170 0.29 -17.57 -1.43
C TYR A 170 0.21 -18.95 -0.79
N ARG A 171 1.26 -19.35 -0.05
CA ARG A 171 1.30 -20.66 0.64
C ARG A 171 0.24 -20.76 1.73
N GLN A 172 0.05 -19.73 2.54
CA GLN A 172 -0.99 -19.68 3.58
C GLN A 172 -2.39 -19.83 3.01
N GLN A 173 -2.73 -19.08 1.95
CA GLN A 173 -4.04 -19.17 1.29
C GLN A 173 -4.27 -20.57 0.71
N LYS A 174 -3.26 -21.16 0.08
CA LYS A 174 -3.33 -22.52 -0.44
C LYS A 174 -3.58 -23.55 0.68
N ASN A 175 -2.85 -23.45 1.78
CA ASN A 175 -2.98 -24.35 2.92
C ASN A 175 -4.32 -24.19 3.65
N ALA A 176 -4.88 -22.99 3.66
CA ALA A 176 -6.20 -22.69 4.21
C ALA A 176 -7.37 -23.13 3.29
N GLY A 177 -7.07 -23.81 2.17
CA GLY A 177 -8.10 -24.23 1.21
C GLY A 177 -8.72 -23.08 0.40
N ARG A 178 -8.10 -21.92 0.38
CA ARG A 178 -8.51 -20.73 -0.36
C ARG A 178 -7.47 -20.34 -1.41
N PRO A 179 -7.07 -21.26 -2.31
CA PRO A 179 -6.06 -20.95 -3.31
C PRO A 179 -6.56 -19.88 -4.26
N TYR A 180 -5.70 -18.92 -4.57
CA TYR A 180 -5.95 -17.94 -5.60
C TYR A 180 -5.06 -18.15 -6.83
N THR A 181 -5.44 -17.54 -7.94
CA THR A 181 -4.65 -17.58 -9.17
C THR A 181 -3.34 -16.81 -9.00
N GLY A 182 -2.20 -17.48 -9.12
CA GLY A 182 -0.88 -16.85 -8.97
C GLY A 182 -0.57 -15.84 -10.08
N ILE A 183 -1.11 -16.07 -11.28
CA ILE A 183 -1.02 -15.14 -12.43
C ILE A 183 -2.46 -14.87 -12.89
N LYS A 184 -2.86 -13.61 -12.92
CA LYS A 184 -4.20 -13.23 -13.38
C LYS A 184 -4.29 -13.28 -14.90
N ASP A 185 -5.44 -13.74 -15.39
CA ASP A 185 -5.73 -13.77 -16.81
C ASP A 185 -6.12 -12.37 -17.31
N ILE A 186 -5.60 -11.97 -18.47
CA ILE A 186 -5.87 -10.67 -19.07
C ILE A 186 -7.34 -10.53 -19.44
N GLU A 187 -7.97 -11.60 -19.96
CA GLU A 187 -9.38 -11.56 -20.35
C GLU A 187 -10.29 -11.36 -19.14
N ASP A 188 -10.01 -12.03 -18.01
CA ASP A 188 -10.74 -11.81 -16.76
C ASP A 188 -10.59 -10.35 -16.27
N ILE A 189 -9.39 -9.79 -16.35
CA ILE A 189 -9.14 -8.38 -15.98
C ILE A 189 -9.96 -7.45 -16.88
N LEU A 190 -9.90 -7.63 -18.19
CA LEU A 190 -10.62 -6.78 -19.13
C LEU A 190 -12.15 -6.91 -19.00
N GLU A 191 -12.66 -8.06 -18.59
CA GLU A 191 -14.07 -8.27 -18.31
C GLU A 191 -14.50 -7.47 -17.07
N VAL A 192 -13.76 -7.59 -15.95
CA VAL A 192 -14.05 -6.82 -14.73
C VAL A 192 -13.91 -5.31 -14.97
N LEU A 193 -12.88 -4.88 -15.69
CA LEU A 193 -12.72 -3.46 -16.06
C LEU A 193 -13.89 -2.94 -16.91
N SER A 194 -14.52 -3.79 -17.73
CA SER A 194 -15.72 -3.41 -18.49
C SER A 194 -16.91 -3.12 -17.58
N TRP A 195 -17.08 -3.86 -16.49
CA TRP A 195 -18.12 -3.57 -15.49
C TRP A 195 -17.80 -2.29 -14.73
N ILE A 196 -16.55 -2.10 -14.32
CA ILE A 196 -16.12 -0.85 -13.66
C ILE A 196 -16.36 0.35 -14.59
N ASP A 197 -16.04 0.24 -15.87
CA ASP A 197 -16.28 1.32 -16.82
C ASP A 197 -17.78 1.64 -16.99
N ALA A 198 -18.62 0.62 -17.01
CA ALA A 198 -20.06 0.80 -17.18
C ALA A 198 -20.77 1.33 -15.91
N GLU A 199 -20.40 0.80 -14.74
CA GLU A 199 -21.18 0.95 -13.51
C GLU A 199 -20.50 1.86 -12.46
N ASP A 200 -19.18 2.08 -12.54
CA ASP A 200 -18.41 2.83 -11.52
C ASP A 200 -17.85 4.16 -12.08
N ARG A 201 -18.05 5.23 -11.31
CA ARG A 201 -17.48 6.56 -11.62
C ARG A 201 -16.47 7.03 -10.58
N THR A 202 -16.25 6.26 -9.52
CA THR A 202 -15.32 6.59 -8.43
C THR A 202 -13.88 6.27 -8.81
N ALA A 203 -13.64 5.13 -9.44
CA ALA A 203 -12.31 4.69 -9.86
C ALA A 203 -11.70 5.66 -10.89
N LYS A 204 -10.52 6.17 -10.58
CA LYS A 204 -9.78 7.13 -11.42
C LYS A 204 -8.43 6.59 -11.89
N VAL A 205 -7.91 5.58 -11.22
CA VAL A 205 -6.56 5.07 -11.41
C VAL A 205 -6.58 3.56 -11.39
N TYR A 206 -5.72 2.91 -12.16
CA TYR A 206 -5.37 1.51 -11.92
C TYR A 206 -3.88 1.37 -11.61
N THR A 207 -3.53 0.35 -10.86
CA THR A 207 -2.13 -0.02 -10.59
C THR A 207 -1.90 -1.46 -11.01
N ILE A 208 -0.97 -1.68 -11.95
CA ILE A 208 -0.40 -3.00 -12.23
C ILE A 208 0.74 -3.24 -11.26
N THR A 209 0.74 -4.37 -10.57
CA THR A 209 1.80 -4.75 -9.63
C THR A 209 1.94 -6.26 -9.55
N GLY A 210 3.01 -6.70 -8.92
CA GLY A 210 3.29 -8.11 -8.66
C GLY A 210 4.73 -8.30 -8.19
N GLY A 211 5.12 -9.55 -7.99
CA GLY A 211 6.50 -9.88 -7.68
C GLY A 211 7.41 -9.81 -8.90
N SER A 212 8.69 -9.80 -8.65
CA SER A 212 9.73 -9.72 -9.68
C SER A 212 9.84 -11.01 -10.49
N VAL A 213 10.14 -10.86 -11.77
CA VAL A 213 10.45 -11.97 -12.69
C VAL A 213 11.91 -11.88 -13.08
N ILE A 214 12.74 -12.82 -12.58
CA ILE A 214 14.19 -12.79 -12.78
C ILE A 214 14.61 -13.58 -14.01
N THR A 215 13.96 -14.70 -14.26
CA THR A 215 14.26 -15.57 -15.40
C THR A 215 13.22 -15.43 -16.49
N SER A 216 12.11 -16.13 -16.35
CA SER A 216 10.97 -16.03 -17.27
C SER A 216 9.67 -16.41 -16.58
N LEU A 217 8.58 -15.83 -17.06
CA LEU A 217 7.21 -16.14 -16.64
C LEU A 217 6.33 -16.24 -17.89
N LYS A 218 5.64 -17.37 -18.07
CA LYS A 218 4.91 -17.65 -19.33
C LYS A 218 5.78 -17.47 -20.59
N LYS A 219 7.05 -17.87 -20.54
CA LYS A 219 8.05 -17.72 -21.61
C LYS A 219 8.41 -16.26 -21.98
N LYS A 220 8.13 -15.30 -21.08
CA LYS A 220 8.44 -13.88 -21.24
C LYS A 220 9.36 -13.42 -20.13
N ASN A 221 10.22 -12.44 -20.42
CA ASN A 221 10.93 -11.69 -19.40
C ASN A 221 9.96 -10.78 -18.63
N GLU A 222 10.44 -10.12 -17.59
CA GLU A 222 9.59 -9.26 -16.74
C GLU A 222 8.90 -8.15 -17.53
N ILE A 223 9.65 -7.48 -18.41
CA ILE A 223 9.15 -6.35 -19.19
C ILE A 223 8.00 -6.77 -20.09
N ASP A 224 8.23 -7.80 -20.93
CA ASP A 224 7.22 -8.28 -21.86
C ASP A 224 6.00 -8.87 -21.14
N PHE A 225 6.22 -9.50 -19.98
CA PHE A 225 5.12 -10.02 -19.17
C PHE A 225 4.19 -8.91 -18.66
N TYR A 226 4.74 -7.84 -18.08
CA TYR A 226 3.93 -6.74 -17.56
C TYR A 226 3.38 -5.83 -18.66
N LEU A 227 4.08 -5.68 -19.77
CA LEU A 227 3.62 -4.91 -20.94
C LEU A 227 2.33 -5.47 -21.55
N ASP A 228 2.15 -6.80 -21.56
CA ASP A 228 0.90 -7.39 -22.06
C ASP A 228 -0.33 -6.82 -21.36
N TYR A 229 -0.27 -6.68 -20.03
CA TYR A 229 -1.37 -6.11 -19.25
C TYR A 229 -1.58 -4.63 -19.55
N ALA A 230 -0.51 -3.85 -19.62
CA ALA A 230 -0.59 -2.42 -19.91
C ALA A 230 -1.21 -2.17 -21.30
N TRP A 231 -0.72 -2.86 -22.33
CA TRP A 231 -1.25 -2.76 -23.69
C TRP A 231 -2.69 -3.23 -23.80
N ALA A 232 -3.05 -4.33 -23.14
CA ALA A 232 -4.41 -4.86 -23.17
C ALA A 232 -5.42 -3.86 -22.57
N ILE A 233 -5.07 -3.23 -21.45
CA ILE A 233 -5.91 -2.24 -20.78
C ILE A 233 -6.04 -0.98 -21.64
N GLU A 234 -4.91 -0.40 -22.07
CA GLU A 234 -4.92 0.84 -22.87
C GLU A 234 -5.61 0.65 -24.22
N SER A 235 -5.43 -0.50 -24.88
CA SER A 235 -6.09 -0.80 -26.15
C SER A 235 -7.61 -0.88 -26.02
N LYS A 236 -8.12 -1.40 -24.90
CA LYS A 236 -9.57 -1.56 -24.70
C LYS A 236 -10.22 -0.32 -24.07
N PHE A 237 -9.49 0.40 -23.23
CA PHE A 237 -9.98 1.55 -22.46
C PHE A 237 -9.02 2.75 -22.58
N PRO A 238 -8.78 3.27 -23.79
CA PRO A 238 -7.76 4.30 -24.01
C PRO A 238 -8.01 5.55 -23.17
N GLY A 239 -7.04 5.87 -22.30
CA GLY A 239 -7.09 7.06 -21.44
C GLY A 239 -8.22 7.09 -20.41
N ARG A 240 -8.94 5.98 -20.18
CA ARG A 240 -10.08 5.93 -19.24
C ARG A 240 -9.67 6.14 -17.78
N TRP A 241 -8.54 5.57 -17.40
CA TRP A 241 -7.95 5.67 -16.06
C TRP A 241 -6.47 6.04 -16.16
N MET A 242 -5.95 6.71 -15.16
CA MET A 242 -4.51 6.91 -15.04
C MET A 242 -3.81 5.57 -14.74
N GLY A 243 -2.96 5.12 -15.64
CA GLY A 243 -2.19 3.89 -15.48
C GLY A 243 -0.97 4.06 -14.59
N LYS A 244 -0.85 3.22 -13.56
CA LYS A 244 0.35 3.12 -12.70
C LYS A 244 0.95 1.73 -12.79
N ILE A 245 2.27 1.64 -12.59
CA ILE A 245 2.97 0.36 -12.45
C ILE A 245 3.93 0.39 -11.26
N VAL A 246 3.88 -0.67 -10.45
CA VAL A 246 4.77 -0.90 -9.30
C VAL A 246 5.63 -2.11 -9.61
N SER A 247 6.93 -1.92 -9.70
CA SER A 247 7.86 -2.96 -10.15
C SER A 247 9.30 -2.72 -9.69
N GLN A 248 10.25 -3.47 -10.25
CA GLN A 248 11.68 -3.22 -10.13
C GLN A 248 12.07 -1.89 -10.80
N ALA A 249 13.27 -1.40 -10.50
CA ALA A 249 13.85 -0.30 -11.26
C ALA A 249 14.35 -0.83 -12.61
N TRP A 250 13.73 -0.37 -13.69
CA TRP A 250 14.03 -0.78 -15.07
C TRP A 250 14.98 0.19 -15.76
N GLU A 251 15.63 -0.28 -16.82
CA GLU A 251 16.41 0.60 -17.69
C GLU A 251 15.51 1.57 -18.46
N ILE A 252 16.08 2.70 -18.85
CA ILE A 252 15.33 3.81 -19.47
C ILE A 252 14.55 3.39 -20.72
N GLU A 253 15.10 2.48 -21.54
CA GLU A 253 14.44 1.99 -22.74
C GLU A 253 13.20 1.14 -22.42
N ASP A 254 13.22 0.40 -21.31
CA ASP A 254 12.06 -0.35 -20.84
C ASP A 254 10.99 0.59 -20.26
N CYS A 255 11.41 1.62 -19.53
CA CYS A 255 10.50 2.69 -19.09
C CYS A 255 9.77 3.34 -20.29
N ARG A 256 10.45 3.57 -21.41
CA ARG A 256 9.87 4.11 -22.63
C ARG A 256 8.77 3.21 -23.21
N LYS A 257 8.96 1.88 -23.18
CA LYS A 257 7.94 0.91 -23.62
C LYS A 257 6.66 1.03 -22.78
N PHE A 258 6.78 1.14 -21.46
CA PHE A 258 5.62 1.33 -20.58
C PHE A 258 4.94 2.68 -20.76
N LYS A 259 5.71 3.74 -20.98
CA LYS A 259 5.13 5.05 -21.30
C LYS A 259 4.29 4.99 -22.57
N ASN A 260 4.79 4.31 -23.60
CA ASN A 260 4.08 4.09 -24.87
C ASN A 260 2.83 3.19 -24.71
N ALA A 261 2.84 2.30 -23.72
CA ALA A 261 1.71 1.44 -23.37
C ALA A 261 0.67 2.12 -22.45
N GLY A 262 0.71 3.45 -22.31
CA GLY A 262 -0.27 4.23 -21.55
C GLY A 262 0.02 4.36 -20.06
N ILE A 263 1.11 3.79 -19.54
CA ILE A 263 1.50 3.98 -18.15
C ILE A 263 1.96 5.42 -17.92
N GLN A 264 1.36 6.07 -16.95
CA GLN A 264 1.64 7.47 -16.63
C GLN A 264 2.51 7.62 -15.38
N VAL A 265 2.32 6.77 -14.36
CA VAL A 265 3.03 6.84 -13.09
C VAL A 265 3.83 5.57 -12.85
N TYR A 266 5.10 5.74 -12.52
CA TYR A 266 6.04 4.65 -12.31
C TYR A 266 6.53 4.59 -10.85
N HIS A 267 6.49 3.40 -10.26
CA HIS A 267 6.90 3.14 -8.89
C HIS A 267 8.08 2.16 -8.83
N PRO A 268 9.31 2.60 -9.07
CA PRO A 268 10.52 1.77 -8.92
C PRO A 268 10.96 1.73 -7.45
N ASN A 269 10.31 0.90 -6.64
CA ASN A 269 10.46 0.90 -5.19
C ASN A 269 11.91 0.68 -4.74
N TYR A 270 12.46 1.60 -3.93
CA TYR A 270 13.83 1.50 -3.42
C TYR A 270 13.92 0.93 -1.98
N GLU A 271 12.80 0.70 -1.33
CA GLU A 271 12.55 -0.01 -0.07
C GLU A 271 13.19 0.63 1.16
N VAL A 272 14.52 0.82 1.18
CA VAL A 272 15.28 1.43 2.27
C VAL A 272 16.49 2.17 1.70
N TRP A 273 16.81 3.34 2.26
CA TRP A 273 17.87 4.21 1.72
C TRP A 273 19.27 3.75 2.06
N ASP A 274 19.53 3.36 3.31
CA ASP A 274 20.87 2.94 3.74
C ASP A 274 21.38 1.75 2.94
N LYS A 275 22.64 1.83 2.47
CA LYS A 275 23.25 0.83 1.59
C LYS A 275 23.40 -0.53 2.29
N ASN A 276 23.82 -0.54 3.54
CA ASN A 276 24.04 -1.77 4.28
C ASN A 276 22.69 -2.43 4.61
N LEU A 277 21.69 -1.63 4.94
CA LEU A 277 20.33 -2.14 5.17
C LEU A 277 19.71 -2.66 3.88
N PHE A 278 19.89 -1.99 2.75
CA PHE A 278 19.39 -2.47 1.46
C PHE A 278 19.92 -3.87 1.14
N GLN A 279 21.23 -4.11 1.32
CA GLN A 279 21.86 -5.42 1.11
C GLN A 279 21.29 -6.51 2.04
N LYS A 280 20.96 -6.17 3.28
CA LYS A 280 20.45 -7.13 4.26
C LYS A 280 18.96 -7.39 4.18
N ILE A 281 18.19 -6.36 3.80
CA ILE A 281 16.73 -6.39 3.76
C ILE A 281 16.23 -6.82 2.38
N CYS A 282 16.94 -6.48 1.30
CA CYS A 282 16.57 -6.77 -0.07
C CYS A 282 17.70 -7.50 -0.82
N PRO A 283 18.18 -8.66 -0.32
CA PRO A 283 19.41 -9.29 -0.84
C PRO A 283 19.30 -9.68 -2.31
N GLY A 284 18.15 -10.16 -2.79
CA GLY A 284 17.94 -10.46 -4.20
C GLY A 284 18.00 -9.20 -5.08
N LYS A 285 17.38 -8.10 -4.67
CA LYS A 285 17.48 -6.82 -5.40
C LYS A 285 18.93 -6.33 -5.50
N GLU A 286 19.69 -6.48 -4.43
CA GLU A 286 21.13 -6.15 -4.42
C GLU A 286 21.91 -7.05 -5.37
N ALA A 287 21.69 -8.37 -5.32
CA ALA A 287 22.43 -9.34 -6.14
C ALA A 287 22.16 -9.20 -7.65
N TYR A 288 20.90 -8.96 -8.04
CA TYR A 288 20.49 -8.94 -9.45
C TYR A 288 20.62 -7.57 -10.14
N ILE A 289 20.45 -6.48 -9.39
CA ILE A 289 20.49 -5.12 -9.94
C ILE A 289 21.56 -4.29 -9.22
N GLY A 290 21.63 -4.38 -7.89
CA GLY A 290 22.47 -3.56 -7.03
C GLY A 290 21.84 -2.22 -6.71
N ARG A 291 21.99 -1.76 -5.45
CA ARG A 291 21.38 -0.52 -4.95
C ARG A 291 21.77 0.69 -5.79
N ASP A 292 23.03 0.85 -6.11
CA ASP A 292 23.50 2.05 -6.81
C ASP A 292 22.93 2.12 -8.24
N ASN A 293 22.82 0.99 -8.94
CA ASN A 293 22.10 0.90 -10.21
C ASN A 293 20.61 1.13 -10.04
N TRP A 294 20.02 0.63 -8.95
CA TRP A 294 18.61 0.86 -8.66
C TRP A 294 18.31 2.36 -8.55
N ILE A 295 19.11 3.10 -7.77
CA ILE A 295 18.98 4.56 -7.60
C ILE A 295 19.19 5.30 -8.93
N ARG A 296 20.21 4.92 -9.71
CA ARG A 296 20.45 5.47 -11.05
C ARG A 296 19.20 5.31 -11.93
N ARG A 297 18.66 4.08 -12.03
CA ARG A 297 17.48 3.77 -12.86
C ARG A 297 16.23 4.53 -12.41
N VAL A 298 16.06 4.74 -11.10
CA VAL A 298 14.98 5.59 -10.57
C VAL A 298 15.12 7.02 -11.10
N VAL A 299 16.33 7.58 -11.07
CA VAL A 299 16.60 8.95 -11.57
C VAL A 299 16.41 9.01 -13.08
N ASP A 300 16.99 8.07 -13.84
CA ASP A 300 16.91 8.03 -15.30
C ASP A 300 15.46 7.92 -15.79
N SER A 301 14.60 7.18 -15.07
CA SER A 301 13.18 7.03 -15.42
C SER A 301 12.41 8.35 -15.41
N ALA A 302 12.90 9.35 -14.69
CA ALA A 302 12.29 10.68 -14.66
C ALA A 302 12.38 11.42 -16.02
N GLU A 303 13.34 11.07 -16.87
CA GLU A 303 13.42 11.62 -18.24
C GLU A 303 12.25 11.13 -19.12
N ILE A 304 11.70 9.95 -18.83
CA ILE A 304 10.61 9.34 -19.61
C ILE A 304 9.25 9.72 -19.06
N PHE A 305 9.06 9.57 -17.73
CA PHE A 305 7.74 9.79 -17.12
C PHE A 305 7.51 11.24 -16.71
N GLY A 306 8.57 12.00 -16.49
CA GLY A 306 8.59 13.28 -15.78
C GLY A 306 8.83 13.07 -14.28
N PRO A 307 9.62 13.95 -13.63
CA PRO A 307 10.04 13.73 -12.23
C PRO A 307 8.89 13.47 -11.26
N SER A 308 7.81 14.24 -11.33
CA SER A 308 6.65 14.12 -10.45
C SER A 308 5.81 12.85 -10.69
N TYR A 309 6.04 12.14 -11.77
CA TYR A 309 5.38 10.89 -12.12
C TYR A 309 6.23 9.64 -11.78
N VAL A 310 7.45 9.84 -11.27
CA VAL A 310 8.29 8.80 -10.69
C VAL A 310 8.14 8.86 -9.17
N ILE A 311 7.49 7.86 -8.60
CA ILE A 311 7.09 7.86 -7.20
C ILE A 311 7.60 6.56 -6.54
N PRO A 312 8.92 6.46 -6.24
CA PRO A 312 9.48 5.27 -5.60
C PRO A 312 8.91 5.11 -4.20
N ASN A 313 8.58 3.87 -3.83
CA ASN A 313 8.12 3.56 -2.49
C ASN A 313 9.28 3.07 -1.62
N PHE A 314 9.24 3.40 -0.34
CA PHE A 314 10.04 2.73 0.67
C PHE A 314 9.15 2.19 1.80
N VAL A 315 9.69 1.26 2.56
CA VAL A 315 8.97 0.59 3.65
C VAL A 315 9.32 1.30 4.95
N GLY A 316 8.51 2.31 5.30
CA GLY A 316 8.78 3.18 6.46
C GLY A 316 8.80 2.42 7.76
N GLY A 317 9.94 2.44 8.44
CA GLY A 317 10.20 1.79 9.72
C GLY A 317 11.03 0.51 9.63
N VAL A 318 11.19 -0.07 8.44
CA VAL A 318 12.01 -1.28 8.27
C VAL A 318 13.48 -1.05 8.64
N GLU A 319 13.94 0.19 8.56
CA GLU A 319 15.28 0.61 8.99
C GLU A 319 15.53 0.51 10.50
N LEU A 320 14.49 0.25 11.31
CA LEU A 320 14.60 -0.07 12.74
C LEU A 320 14.58 -1.57 13.03
N SER A 321 14.43 -2.40 11.97
CA SER A 321 14.26 -3.85 12.13
C SER A 321 15.49 -4.53 12.73
N LYS A 322 15.26 -5.50 13.61
CA LYS A 322 16.35 -6.30 14.20
C LYS A 322 16.56 -7.58 13.37
N PRO A 323 17.80 -8.04 13.25
CA PRO A 323 19.02 -7.56 13.90
C PRO A 323 19.78 -6.45 13.14
N TYR A 324 19.32 -6.02 11.97
CA TYR A 324 20.13 -5.23 11.03
C TYR A 324 19.97 -3.71 11.19
N GLY A 325 18.82 -3.26 11.65
CA GLY A 325 18.43 -1.86 11.65
C GLY A 325 19.15 -0.98 12.66
N PHE A 326 18.96 0.31 12.50
CA PHE A 326 19.49 1.32 13.39
C PHE A 326 19.03 1.13 14.84
N ALA A 327 19.83 1.60 15.77
CA ALA A 327 19.54 1.47 17.19
C ALA A 327 18.48 2.47 17.66
N THR A 328 18.39 3.65 17.03
CA THR A 328 17.53 4.75 17.44
C THR A 328 16.66 5.27 16.30
N VAL A 329 15.51 5.84 16.67
CA VAL A 329 14.62 6.55 15.74
C VAL A 329 15.36 7.67 15.03
N LYS A 330 16.22 8.42 15.75
CA LYS A 330 16.98 9.52 15.18
C LYS A 330 17.90 9.08 14.04
N GLU A 331 18.63 7.98 14.22
CA GLU A 331 19.51 7.43 13.17
C GLU A 331 18.72 7.00 11.94
N ALA A 332 17.62 6.27 12.15
CA ALA A 332 16.74 5.81 11.08
C ALA A 332 16.15 6.99 10.28
N ILE A 333 15.64 8.00 10.96
CA ILE A 333 15.08 9.19 10.33
C ILE A 333 16.17 10.01 9.60
N THR A 334 17.39 10.11 10.15
CA THR A 334 18.51 10.79 9.47
C THR A 334 18.81 10.12 8.13
N SER A 335 18.92 8.79 8.12
CA SER A 335 19.15 8.04 6.87
C SER A 335 18.00 8.21 5.87
N THR A 336 16.76 8.08 6.31
CA THR A 336 15.60 8.25 5.41
C THR A 336 15.51 9.69 4.88
N ALA A 337 15.83 10.69 5.70
CA ALA A 337 15.87 12.09 5.29
C ALA A 337 16.86 12.36 4.16
N GLU A 338 18.03 11.71 4.17
CA GLU A 338 19.01 11.79 3.08
C GLU A 338 18.41 11.28 1.76
N GLY A 339 17.70 10.15 1.81
CA GLY A 339 17.02 9.59 0.64
C GLY A 339 15.89 10.47 0.12
N LEU A 340 15.10 11.04 1.01
CA LEU A 340 14.05 12.01 0.67
C LEU A 340 14.65 13.26 0.01
N ASP A 341 15.68 13.84 0.59
CA ASP A 341 16.35 15.03 0.05
C ASP A 341 16.96 14.73 -1.33
N PHE A 342 17.63 13.59 -1.47
CA PHE A 342 18.22 13.17 -2.74
C PHE A 342 17.20 13.08 -3.88
N PHE A 343 16.08 12.40 -3.67
CA PHE A 343 15.06 12.25 -4.71
C PHE A 343 14.25 13.51 -4.93
N MET A 344 13.81 14.16 -3.85
CA MET A 344 12.95 15.34 -3.93
C MET A 344 13.66 16.55 -4.51
N SER A 345 14.99 16.68 -4.33
CA SER A 345 15.79 17.71 -5.02
C SER A 345 15.78 17.58 -6.55
N LYS A 346 15.44 16.41 -7.06
CA LYS A 346 15.27 16.10 -8.50
C LYS A 346 13.81 16.13 -8.95
N GLY A 347 12.90 16.53 -8.09
CA GLY A 347 11.46 16.52 -8.37
C GLY A 347 10.80 15.14 -8.32
N ILE A 348 11.54 14.10 -7.93
CA ILE A 348 11.04 12.73 -7.74
C ILE A 348 10.43 12.65 -6.34
N MET A 349 9.23 12.09 -6.21
CA MET A 349 8.48 12.11 -4.96
C MET A 349 8.39 10.72 -4.30
N PRO A 350 9.30 10.34 -3.41
CA PRO A 350 9.16 9.09 -2.67
C PRO A 350 7.86 9.09 -1.85
N ARG A 351 7.14 7.96 -1.91
CA ARG A 351 6.08 7.64 -0.96
C ARG A 351 6.54 6.53 -0.03
N PHE A 352 5.80 6.27 1.02
CA PHE A 352 6.09 5.13 1.88
C PHE A 352 4.83 4.31 2.19
N THR A 353 5.07 3.04 2.50
CA THR A 353 4.10 2.17 3.16
C THR A 353 4.56 1.98 4.60
N ALA A 354 3.66 2.12 5.57
CA ALA A 354 4.00 1.87 6.96
C ALA A 354 4.30 0.38 7.17
N TRP A 355 5.50 0.05 7.63
CA TRP A 355 5.89 -1.33 7.87
C TRP A 355 5.05 -1.96 8.98
N CYS A 356 4.57 -3.15 8.68
CA CYS A 356 3.96 -4.07 9.62
C CYS A 356 4.78 -5.35 9.60
N PRO A 357 5.39 -5.78 10.71
CA PRO A 357 6.03 -7.09 10.78
C PRO A 357 5.00 -8.19 10.57
N GLU A 358 5.02 -8.82 9.40
CA GLU A 358 4.05 -9.83 9.02
C GLU A 358 4.53 -11.23 9.41
N PRO A 359 3.64 -12.06 9.95
CA PRO A 359 3.97 -13.43 10.30
C PRO A 359 4.62 -14.17 9.12
N TYR A 360 5.59 -15.03 9.44
CA TYR A 360 6.37 -15.83 8.48
C TYR A 360 7.34 -15.07 7.57
N THR A 361 7.43 -13.75 7.63
CA THR A 361 8.55 -13.03 7.02
C THR A 361 9.80 -13.13 7.89
N THR A 362 10.97 -12.90 7.30
CA THR A 362 12.24 -12.95 8.06
C THR A 362 12.24 -11.95 9.22
N LEU A 363 11.57 -10.82 9.07
CA LEU A 363 11.46 -9.76 10.08
C LEU A 363 10.13 -9.80 10.87
N GLY A 364 9.34 -10.87 10.75
CA GLY A 364 7.97 -10.94 11.28
C GLY A 364 7.86 -11.13 12.79
N THR A 365 8.90 -11.60 13.48
CA THR A 365 8.84 -11.96 14.90
C THR A 365 9.28 -10.84 15.84
N GLN A 366 9.00 -9.59 15.50
CA GLN A 366 9.38 -8.43 16.29
C GLN A 366 8.25 -7.38 16.37
N ALA A 367 8.37 -6.47 17.33
CA ALA A 367 7.45 -5.34 17.41
C ALA A 367 7.67 -4.39 16.22
N GLY A 368 6.57 -3.80 15.74
CA GLY A 368 6.64 -2.75 14.74
C GLY A 368 7.32 -1.47 15.27
N PRO A 369 7.65 -0.53 14.36
CA PRO A 369 8.28 0.74 14.71
C PRO A 369 7.45 1.51 15.74
N PRO A 370 8.08 2.31 16.63
CA PRO A 370 7.32 3.15 17.56
C PRO A 370 6.57 4.27 16.81
N LEU A 371 5.47 4.76 17.37
CA LEU A 371 4.70 5.86 16.77
C LEU A 371 5.57 7.12 16.56
N GLU A 372 6.53 7.36 17.43
CA GLU A 372 7.50 8.44 17.31
C GLU A 372 8.20 8.43 15.94
N TYR A 373 8.62 7.26 15.46
CA TYR A 373 9.25 7.11 14.15
C TYR A 373 8.35 7.66 13.04
N PHE A 374 7.08 7.29 13.01
CA PHE A 374 6.15 7.75 11.96
C PHE A 374 5.84 9.24 12.06
N CYS A 375 5.76 9.79 13.26
CA CYS A 375 5.59 11.23 13.43
C CYS A 375 6.81 12.03 12.93
N GLU A 376 8.01 11.57 13.24
CA GLU A 376 9.25 12.17 12.74
C GLU A 376 9.37 12.01 11.22
N LEU A 377 9.05 10.83 10.67
CA LEU A 377 9.05 10.57 9.24
C LEU A 377 8.11 11.53 8.49
N LEU A 378 6.86 11.66 8.95
CA LEU A 378 5.90 12.57 8.33
C LEU A 378 6.34 14.03 8.41
N THR A 379 6.97 14.43 9.53
CA THR A 379 7.51 15.77 9.72
C THR A 379 8.62 16.06 8.71
N VAL A 380 9.58 15.15 8.58
CA VAL A 380 10.69 15.28 7.63
C VAL A 380 10.20 15.21 6.19
N TRP A 381 9.30 14.27 5.88
CA TRP A 381 8.73 14.14 4.54
C TRP A 381 8.03 15.43 4.09
N LYS A 382 7.15 15.98 4.96
CA LYS A 382 6.45 17.23 4.69
C LYS A 382 7.41 18.40 4.51
N ALA A 383 8.38 18.55 5.41
CA ALA A 383 9.37 19.63 5.35
C ALA A 383 10.20 19.56 4.05
N THR A 384 10.61 18.35 3.62
CA THR A 384 11.37 18.16 2.37
C THR A 384 10.50 18.44 1.15
N PHE A 385 9.23 17.99 1.15
CA PHE A 385 8.25 18.26 0.11
C PHE A 385 8.03 19.76 -0.09
N GLU A 386 7.86 20.50 1.01
CA GLU A 386 7.69 21.96 1.01
C GLU A 386 8.99 22.70 0.63
N LYS A 387 10.17 22.24 1.09
CA LYS A 387 11.50 22.80 0.73
C LYS A 387 11.69 22.86 -0.78
N TYR A 388 11.28 21.82 -1.50
CA TYR A 388 11.43 21.76 -2.96
C TYR A 388 10.19 22.21 -3.72
N ASN A 389 9.15 22.70 -3.04
CA ASN A 389 7.89 23.16 -3.63
C ASN A 389 7.31 22.17 -4.64
N LEU A 390 7.23 20.90 -4.25
CA LEU A 390 6.82 19.82 -5.14
C LEU A 390 5.31 19.87 -5.42
N PRO A 391 4.85 19.45 -6.61
CA PRO A 391 3.44 19.34 -6.92
C PRO A 391 2.81 18.17 -6.16
N VAL A 392 1.48 18.17 -6.03
CA VAL A 392 0.75 17.03 -5.45
C VAL A 392 1.01 15.77 -6.27
N PRO A 393 1.38 14.64 -5.64
CA PRO A 393 1.64 13.40 -6.36
C PRO A 393 0.44 12.94 -7.19
N PRO A 394 0.59 12.67 -8.50
CA PRO A 394 -0.51 12.20 -9.33
C PRO A 394 -0.95 10.77 -8.95
N GLY A 395 -2.25 10.51 -9.08
CA GLY A 395 -2.80 9.16 -8.88
C GLY A 395 -3.00 8.71 -7.44
N TYR A 396 -3.12 9.66 -6.48
CA TYR A 396 -3.38 9.40 -5.05
C TYR A 396 -4.64 10.12 -4.51
N GLY A 397 -5.43 10.72 -5.38
CA GLY A 397 -6.58 11.50 -4.96
C GLY A 397 -6.23 12.89 -4.44
N LYS A 398 -7.12 13.46 -3.63
CA LYS A 398 -6.93 14.79 -3.05
C LYS A 398 -6.02 14.72 -1.81
N PRO A 399 -5.11 15.68 -1.62
CA PRO A 399 -4.27 15.73 -0.44
C PRO A 399 -4.99 16.40 0.75
N GLY A 400 -4.45 16.15 1.93
CA GLY A 400 -4.83 16.80 3.19
C GLY A 400 -5.84 16.02 4.02
N PRO A 401 -5.95 16.37 5.32
CA PRO A 401 -6.83 15.68 6.26
C PRO A 401 -8.29 15.78 5.82
N GLY A 402 -9.01 14.69 5.93
CA GLY A 402 -10.42 14.58 5.52
C GLY A 402 -10.65 14.41 4.01
N LYS A 403 -9.60 14.41 3.21
CA LYS A 403 -9.67 14.29 1.74
C LYS A 403 -8.82 13.13 1.21
N ALA A 404 -7.74 12.80 1.91
CA ALA A 404 -6.81 11.75 1.50
C ALA A 404 -7.45 10.37 1.59
N VAL A 405 -7.34 9.59 0.51
CA VAL A 405 -7.88 8.23 0.43
C VAL A 405 -6.78 7.15 0.45
N PHE A 406 -5.51 7.53 0.31
CA PHE A 406 -4.39 6.59 0.40
C PHE A 406 -4.35 5.98 1.80
N SER A 407 -4.56 4.67 1.89
CA SER A 407 -4.93 4.02 3.16
C SER A 407 -3.75 3.43 3.95
N VAL A 408 -2.61 3.14 3.31
CA VAL A 408 -1.48 2.40 3.93
C VAL A 408 -0.37 3.29 4.50
N SER A 409 -0.48 4.59 4.39
CA SER A 409 0.30 5.60 5.10
C SER A 409 -0.34 6.99 5.04
N ALA A 410 0.18 7.94 5.81
CA ALA A 410 -0.42 9.26 5.96
C ALA A 410 0.34 10.38 5.20
N PHE A 411 1.18 10.07 4.21
CA PHE A 411 1.92 11.12 3.51
C PHE A 411 1.00 12.07 2.73
N MET A 412 -0.13 11.58 2.22
CA MET A 412 -1.13 12.43 1.55
C MET A 412 -1.91 13.29 2.55
N ASP A 413 -2.05 12.85 3.79
CA ASP A 413 -2.79 13.58 4.83
C ASP A 413 -2.04 14.83 5.30
N VAL A 414 -0.71 14.88 5.18
CA VAL A 414 0.10 16.02 5.65
C VAL A 414 0.30 17.12 4.63
N ILE A 415 0.05 16.86 3.34
CA ILE A 415 0.23 17.85 2.27
C ILE A 415 -0.75 19.01 2.45
N GLY A 416 -0.23 20.23 2.47
CA GLY A 416 -1.03 21.44 2.61
C GLY A 416 -1.63 21.67 4.01
N TYR A 417 -1.30 20.80 4.99
CA TYR A 417 -1.73 21.03 6.37
C TYR A 417 -0.97 22.19 6.99
N GLN A 418 -1.74 23.14 7.53
CA GLN A 418 -1.24 24.23 8.37
C GLN A 418 -1.95 24.12 9.72
N GLN A 419 -1.18 24.29 10.81
CA GLN A 419 -1.76 24.27 12.14
C GLN A 419 -2.87 25.31 12.22
N ARG A 420 -4.06 24.92 12.67
CA ARG A 420 -5.12 25.86 13.04
C ARG A 420 -4.69 26.53 14.34
N ASN A 421 -4.58 27.87 14.34
CA ASN A 421 -4.34 28.65 15.55
C ASN A 421 -5.53 28.54 16.53
#